data_1c799c91c7626dc6c98e1278e0399bfc
#
_entry.id   1c799c91c7626dc6c98e1278e0399bfc
#
_cell.length_a   1.000
_cell.length_b   1.000
_cell.length_c   1.000
_cell.angle_alpha   90.00
_cell.angle_beta   90.00
_cell.angle_gamma   90.00
#
_symmetry.space_group_name_H-M   'P 1'
#
loop_
_entity.id
_entity.type
_entity.pdbx_description
1 polymer ?
#
loop_
_entity_poly.entity_id
_entity_poly.type
_entity_poly.pdbx_seq_one_letter_code
_entity_poly.pdbx_strand_id
1 'polypeptide(L)'
;MKQNNLKDLYKYAQENEAKVKRGIIYSILNKLFDLAPPVLIGIAIDIVVEGSESFIGNFGFEDRRQQLIILAFITFVIWGFESIFDYVAAVTWRNIAQDLQHSMRTETFNKTLDLDLSFFENKSSGRLMAILNDDVNQMENFLNEAANRLIQTATTVIVIGATFLYISPLVAIFAFIPIPVIVFGSYKFVQRIGERYSKIRNNVESLNAHLSNSITGILTVKSFNREKKEYKRIDSASDEVKTANYDAIKLSAAFIPIIRVAILFGFTATLLIGGFLALDGQIKVGMYSVMLFITQRLLWPLTELGMIFDSFQKAMASFRRIMNLRDTNPTINDGETELLELKNKISFENLNFEYVKDFPVLKNINIEIEKGKTTAIVGSTGSGKSTLIKLILRFYEKNSGKILFDEHEIESLSLESIRTKIGLVSQDVFLFEGSVFENIAYGNIEANSEEVWNAARLSESDSFINDLPNKEDTIVGERGQKLSGGQRQRISIARAILKNPEILILDEATSAVDNETEAAIQESLETLKEGRTVIAIAHRLSTIRNADLIYVLEDGEIVENGTHDQLIGNNNVYTKLWDVQTGKTRKY
;
A
#
# COMPACT_ATOMS: atom_id res chain seq x y z
N MET A 1 -21.98 -1.94 7.33
CA MET A 1 -22.19 -3.28 6.75
C MET A 1 -21.14 -4.22 7.32
N LYS A 2 -21.53 -5.33 7.97
CA LYS A 2 -20.59 -6.39 8.37
C LYS A 2 -20.22 -7.14 7.09
N GLN A 3 -19.18 -6.69 6.41
CA GLN A 3 -18.59 -7.43 5.30
C GLN A 3 -18.11 -8.79 5.80
N ASN A 4 -18.50 -9.83 5.09
CA ASN A 4 -18.18 -11.21 5.46
C ASN A 4 -16.77 -11.52 4.92
N ASN A 5 -15.74 -10.91 5.55
CA ASN A 5 -14.34 -10.92 5.12
C ASN A 5 -13.79 -12.34 4.78
N LEU A 6 -14.36 -13.37 5.41
CA LEU A 6 -14.03 -14.76 5.10
C LEU A 6 -14.57 -15.21 3.74
N LYS A 7 -15.76 -14.71 3.33
CA LYS A 7 -16.31 -15.03 2.01
C LYS A 7 -15.52 -14.35 0.90
N ASP A 8 -15.07 -13.12 1.13
CA ASP A 8 -14.28 -12.39 0.15
C ASP A 8 -12.88 -13.00 0.01
N LEU A 9 -12.26 -13.40 1.12
CA LEU A 9 -11.01 -14.16 1.09
C LEU A 9 -11.18 -15.52 0.39
N TYR A 10 -12.30 -16.19 0.63
CA TYR A 10 -12.62 -17.46 -0.04
C TYR A 10 -12.81 -17.28 -1.54
N LYS A 11 -13.45 -16.20 -1.98
CA LYS A 11 -13.59 -15.88 -3.41
C LYS A 11 -12.23 -15.70 -4.09
N TYR A 12 -11.31 -15.02 -3.45
CA TYR A 12 -9.92 -14.90 -3.91
C TYR A 12 -9.18 -16.25 -3.97
N ALA A 13 -9.45 -17.11 -2.97
CA ALA A 13 -8.90 -18.47 -2.95
C ALA A 13 -9.49 -19.38 -4.04
N GLN A 14 -10.71 -19.11 -4.52
CA GLN A 14 -11.36 -19.87 -5.60
C GLN A 14 -10.61 -19.78 -6.92
N GLU A 15 -10.00 -18.66 -7.25
CA GLU A 15 -9.18 -18.50 -8.46
C GLU A 15 -7.96 -19.44 -8.48
N ASN A 16 -7.50 -19.84 -7.29
CA ASN A 16 -6.39 -20.78 -7.08
C ASN A 16 -6.82 -22.09 -6.40
N GLU A 17 -8.10 -22.47 -6.49
CA GLU A 17 -8.68 -23.58 -5.75
C GLU A 17 -7.90 -24.89 -5.90
N ALA A 18 -7.46 -25.24 -7.11
CA ALA A 18 -6.69 -26.44 -7.38
C ALA A 18 -5.31 -26.43 -6.69
N LYS A 19 -4.66 -25.27 -6.60
CA LYS A 19 -3.37 -25.12 -5.91
C LYS A 19 -3.57 -25.21 -4.38
N VAL A 20 -4.60 -24.54 -3.85
CA VAL A 20 -4.95 -24.57 -2.42
C VAL A 20 -5.30 -26.00 -1.98
N LYS A 21 -6.13 -26.72 -2.74
CA LYS A 21 -6.46 -28.12 -2.44
C LYS A 21 -5.21 -29.01 -2.43
N ARG A 22 -4.30 -28.84 -3.40
CA ARG A 22 -3.01 -29.56 -3.41
C ARG A 22 -2.16 -29.22 -2.19
N GLY A 23 -2.04 -27.95 -1.84
CA GLY A 23 -1.32 -27.50 -0.65
C GLY A 23 -1.86 -28.15 0.64
N ILE A 24 -3.18 -28.18 0.80
CA ILE A 24 -3.84 -28.85 1.93
C ILE A 24 -3.51 -30.35 1.97
N ILE A 25 -3.61 -31.04 0.83
CA ILE A 25 -3.32 -32.47 0.75
C ILE A 25 -1.86 -32.74 1.12
N TYR A 26 -0.91 -31.96 0.56
CA TYR A 26 0.50 -32.14 0.86
C TYR A 26 0.83 -31.84 2.34
N SER A 27 0.20 -30.84 2.94
CA SER A 27 0.34 -30.55 4.37
C SER A 27 -0.20 -31.70 5.26
N ILE A 28 -1.33 -32.30 4.89
CA ILE A 28 -1.90 -33.46 5.58
C ILE A 28 -0.97 -34.67 5.45
N LEU A 29 -0.51 -34.96 4.22
CA LEU A 29 0.39 -36.09 3.98
C LEU A 29 1.73 -35.91 4.71
N ASN A 30 2.34 -34.73 4.63
CA ASN A 30 3.53 -34.42 5.41
C ASN A 30 3.31 -34.73 6.90
N LYS A 31 2.19 -34.26 7.48
CA LYS A 31 1.91 -34.45 8.90
C LYS A 31 1.61 -35.90 9.28
N LEU A 32 1.01 -36.67 8.39
CA LEU A 32 0.79 -38.10 8.61
C LEU A 32 2.14 -38.85 8.69
N PHE A 33 3.09 -38.56 7.81
CA PHE A 33 4.43 -39.15 7.85
C PHE A 33 5.25 -38.65 9.05
N ASP A 34 5.15 -37.36 9.44
CA ASP A 34 5.80 -36.81 10.64
C ASP A 34 5.29 -37.45 11.94
N LEU A 35 4.07 -37.93 11.99
CA LEU A 35 3.50 -38.62 13.14
C LEU A 35 3.83 -40.11 13.19
N ALA A 36 4.44 -40.69 12.16
CA ALA A 36 4.79 -42.11 12.13
C ALA A 36 5.96 -42.51 13.07
N PRO A 37 7.04 -41.73 13.29
CA PRO A 37 8.17 -42.14 14.12
C PRO A 37 7.80 -42.66 15.52
N PRO A 38 6.90 -42.04 16.31
CA PRO A 38 6.47 -42.62 17.58
C PRO A 38 5.86 -44.02 17.45
N VAL A 39 5.11 -44.27 16.36
CA VAL A 39 4.51 -45.58 16.09
C VAL A 39 5.61 -46.60 15.75
N LEU A 40 6.59 -46.20 14.96
CA LEU A 40 7.73 -47.07 14.60
C LEU A 40 8.58 -47.41 15.84
N ILE A 41 8.73 -46.45 16.77
CA ILE A 41 9.40 -46.72 18.06
C ILE A 41 8.64 -47.76 18.87
N GLY A 42 7.29 -47.62 18.93
CA GLY A 42 6.45 -48.62 19.60
C GLY A 42 6.57 -50.03 19.00
N ILE A 43 6.57 -50.09 17.66
CA ILE A 43 6.79 -51.38 16.95
C ILE A 43 8.20 -51.93 17.25
N ALA A 44 9.24 -51.09 17.31
CA ALA A 44 10.59 -51.53 17.67
C ALA A 44 10.65 -52.15 19.08
N ILE A 45 9.95 -51.54 20.05
CA ILE A 45 9.84 -52.05 21.42
C ILE A 45 9.11 -53.39 21.43
N ASP A 46 8.02 -53.52 20.73
CA ASP A 46 7.26 -54.79 20.66
C ASP A 46 8.08 -55.90 19.99
N ILE A 47 8.90 -55.61 18.97
CA ILE A 47 9.86 -56.57 18.39
C ILE A 47 10.85 -57.09 19.43
N VAL A 48 11.37 -56.20 20.26
CA VAL A 48 12.36 -56.59 21.28
C VAL A 48 11.71 -57.37 22.40
N VAL A 49 10.52 -57.02 22.83
CA VAL A 49 9.79 -57.63 23.95
C VAL A 49 9.07 -58.91 23.53
N GLU A 50 8.21 -58.85 22.50
CA GLU A 50 7.32 -59.93 22.11
C GLU A 50 7.91 -60.86 21.02
N GLY A 51 8.89 -60.38 20.22
CA GLY A 51 9.51 -61.17 19.16
C GLY A 51 8.60 -61.60 18.05
N SER A 52 8.26 -62.87 17.97
CA SER A 52 7.38 -63.45 16.92
C SER A 52 5.93 -62.94 17.00
N GLU A 53 5.47 -62.47 18.16
CA GLU A 53 4.10 -61.92 18.33
C GLU A 53 4.03 -60.40 18.06
N SER A 54 5.14 -59.81 17.61
CA SER A 54 5.19 -58.39 17.20
C SER A 54 4.38 -58.16 15.92
N PHE A 55 4.09 -56.87 15.61
CA PHE A 55 3.38 -56.49 14.40
C PHE A 55 4.04 -57.03 13.13
N ILE A 56 5.38 -56.98 13.03
CA ILE A 56 6.14 -57.50 11.84
C ILE A 56 6.23 -59.03 11.92
N GLY A 57 6.33 -59.62 13.12
CA GLY A 57 6.32 -61.07 13.31
C GLY A 57 5.07 -61.73 12.74
N ASN A 58 3.89 -61.10 12.89
CA ASN A 58 2.63 -61.57 12.34
C ASN A 58 2.58 -61.73 10.80
N PHE A 59 3.55 -61.10 10.08
CA PHE A 59 3.74 -61.26 8.64
C PHE A 59 4.70 -62.42 8.28
N GLY A 60 5.09 -63.26 9.24
CA GLY A 60 5.90 -64.47 9.01
C GLY A 60 7.41 -64.27 9.19
N PHE A 61 7.84 -63.14 9.72
CA PHE A 61 9.26 -62.88 10.06
C PHE A 61 9.53 -63.27 11.51
N GLU A 62 10.07 -64.44 11.79
CA GLU A 62 10.29 -64.91 13.20
C GLU A 62 11.57 -64.35 13.83
N ASP A 63 12.62 -64.06 13.02
CA ASP A 63 13.88 -63.55 13.52
C ASP A 63 13.79 -62.03 13.87
N ARG A 64 14.00 -61.69 15.10
CA ARG A 64 14.00 -60.32 15.62
C ARG A 64 14.96 -59.39 14.86
N ARG A 65 16.12 -59.89 14.44
CA ARG A 65 17.10 -59.09 13.68
C ARG A 65 16.56 -58.73 12.28
N GLN A 66 15.90 -59.67 11.61
CA GLN A 66 15.28 -59.42 10.32
C GLN A 66 14.13 -58.40 10.47
N GLN A 67 13.31 -58.55 11.53
CA GLN A 67 12.24 -57.59 11.80
C GLN A 67 12.77 -56.16 12.00
N LEU A 68 13.86 -55.97 12.76
CA LEU A 68 14.50 -54.67 12.96
C LEU A 68 15.11 -54.10 11.69
N ILE A 69 15.68 -54.92 10.82
CA ILE A 69 16.18 -54.46 9.50
C ILE A 69 15.05 -53.98 8.63
N ILE A 70 13.92 -54.72 8.57
CA ILE A 70 12.74 -54.34 7.84
C ILE A 70 12.16 -53.00 8.38
N LEU A 71 12.06 -52.89 9.71
CA LEU A 71 11.60 -51.67 10.37
C LEU A 71 12.51 -50.46 10.06
N ALA A 72 13.82 -50.66 10.05
CA ALA A 72 14.77 -49.60 9.68
C ALA A 72 14.58 -49.14 8.23
N PHE A 73 14.38 -50.09 7.31
CA PHE A 73 14.09 -49.74 5.92
C PHE A 73 12.75 -48.98 5.78
N ILE A 74 11.68 -49.44 6.44
CA ILE A 74 10.38 -48.73 6.49
C ILE A 74 10.56 -47.32 7.04
N THR A 75 11.32 -47.18 8.14
CA THR A 75 11.60 -45.87 8.73
C THR A 75 12.31 -44.93 7.75
N PHE A 76 13.32 -45.43 7.03
CA PHE A 76 14.03 -44.65 6.01
C PHE A 76 13.07 -44.18 4.89
N VAL A 77 12.20 -45.06 4.41
CA VAL A 77 11.20 -44.72 3.39
C VAL A 77 10.20 -43.69 3.88
N ILE A 78 9.69 -43.82 5.10
CA ILE A 78 8.73 -42.90 5.72
C ILE A 78 9.33 -41.51 5.86
N TRP A 79 10.55 -41.39 6.36
CA TRP A 79 11.25 -40.09 6.47
C TRP A 79 11.57 -39.48 5.10
N GLY A 80 11.87 -40.31 4.10
CA GLY A 80 12.01 -39.84 2.73
C GLY A 80 10.73 -39.19 2.21
N PHE A 81 9.58 -39.84 2.41
CA PHE A 81 8.29 -39.28 2.04
C PHE A 81 7.92 -38.04 2.87
N GLU A 82 8.18 -38.05 4.17
CA GLU A 82 8.00 -36.86 5.02
C GLU A 82 8.73 -35.66 4.44
N SER A 83 10.02 -35.81 4.15
CA SER A 83 10.86 -34.75 3.60
C SER A 83 10.37 -34.26 2.23
N ILE A 84 9.94 -35.19 1.36
CA ILE A 84 9.38 -34.85 0.05
C ILE A 84 8.08 -34.03 0.21
N PHE A 85 7.17 -34.49 1.06
CA PHE A 85 5.90 -33.81 1.26
C PHE A 85 6.06 -32.47 2.00
N ASP A 86 7.03 -32.34 2.91
CA ASP A 86 7.39 -31.06 3.54
C ASP A 86 7.85 -30.06 2.49
N TYR A 87 8.80 -30.46 1.64
CA TYR A 87 9.29 -29.62 0.54
C TYR A 87 8.17 -29.18 -0.41
N VAL A 88 7.36 -30.15 -0.90
CA VAL A 88 6.31 -29.86 -1.87
C VAL A 88 5.20 -29.00 -1.24
N ALA A 89 4.83 -29.24 0.01
CA ALA A 89 3.89 -28.42 0.74
C ALA A 89 4.42 -26.98 0.93
N ALA A 90 5.66 -26.83 1.39
CA ALA A 90 6.29 -25.52 1.59
C ALA A 90 6.35 -24.73 0.28
N VAL A 91 6.82 -25.34 -0.83
CA VAL A 91 6.87 -24.69 -2.15
C VAL A 91 5.47 -24.29 -2.62
N THR A 92 4.49 -25.19 -2.44
CA THR A 92 3.11 -24.91 -2.87
C THR A 92 2.51 -23.72 -2.13
N TRP A 93 2.62 -23.68 -0.81
CA TRP A 93 2.08 -22.56 -0.01
C TRP A 93 2.78 -21.24 -0.27
N ARG A 94 4.12 -21.26 -0.44
CA ARG A 94 4.90 -20.06 -0.76
C ARG A 94 4.52 -19.50 -2.14
N ASN A 95 4.35 -20.36 -3.15
CA ASN A 95 3.92 -19.92 -4.47
C ASN A 95 2.50 -19.34 -4.45
N ILE A 96 1.55 -19.96 -3.72
CA ILE A 96 0.20 -19.41 -3.54
C ILE A 96 0.26 -18.04 -2.87
N ALA A 97 1.10 -17.88 -1.85
CA ALA A 97 1.28 -16.63 -1.14
C ALA A 97 1.83 -15.53 -2.06
N GLN A 98 2.82 -15.85 -2.92
CA GLN A 98 3.38 -14.91 -3.90
C GLN A 98 2.38 -14.56 -5.01
N ASP A 99 1.64 -15.53 -5.55
CA ASP A 99 0.60 -15.28 -6.55
C ASP A 99 -0.47 -14.32 -5.99
N LEU A 100 -0.92 -14.56 -4.75
CA LEU A 100 -1.88 -13.69 -4.08
C LEU A 100 -1.31 -12.28 -3.83
N GLN A 101 -0.08 -12.19 -3.35
CA GLN A 101 0.61 -10.92 -3.11
C GLN A 101 0.68 -10.09 -4.39
N HIS A 102 1.07 -10.71 -5.49
CA HIS A 102 1.17 -10.04 -6.79
C HIS A 102 -0.20 -9.53 -7.26
N SER A 103 -1.21 -10.40 -7.32
CA SER A 103 -2.54 -10.02 -7.80
C SER A 103 -3.19 -8.95 -6.92
N MET A 104 -3.13 -9.10 -5.59
CA MET A 104 -3.68 -8.08 -4.68
C MET A 104 -3.01 -6.72 -4.83
N ARG A 105 -1.68 -6.68 -5.00
CA ARG A 105 -0.94 -5.43 -5.18
C ARG A 105 -1.28 -4.75 -6.49
N THR A 106 -1.24 -5.50 -7.60
CA THR A 106 -1.47 -4.94 -8.94
C THR A 106 -2.92 -4.51 -9.15
N GLU A 107 -3.90 -5.33 -8.73
CA GLU A 107 -5.32 -4.98 -8.83
C GLU A 107 -5.69 -3.79 -7.96
N THR A 108 -5.19 -3.76 -6.70
CA THR A 108 -5.46 -2.64 -5.79
C THR A 108 -4.80 -1.36 -6.30
N PHE A 109 -3.57 -1.45 -6.84
CA PHE A 109 -2.89 -0.30 -7.44
C PHE A 109 -3.65 0.22 -8.67
N ASN A 110 -4.06 -0.68 -9.58
CA ASN A 110 -4.83 -0.30 -10.76
C ASN A 110 -6.13 0.41 -10.36
N LYS A 111 -6.88 -0.14 -9.40
CA LYS A 111 -8.07 0.51 -8.86
C LYS A 111 -7.78 1.86 -8.18
N THR A 112 -6.60 2.01 -7.58
CA THR A 112 -6.20 3.28 -6.96
C THR A 112 -5.95 4.35 -8.03
N LEU A 113 -5.44 4.00 -9.21
CA LEU A 113 -5.23 4.93 -10.32
C LEU A 113 -6.55 5.49 -10.90
N ASP A 114 -7.64 4.75 -10.79
CA ASP A 114 -8.96 5.19 -11.24
C ASP A 114 -9.60 6.25 -10.30
N LEU A 115 -9.05 6.47 -9.10
CA LEU A 115 -9.63 7.37 -8.12
C LEU A 115 -9.36 8.85 -8.43
N ASP A 116 -10.27 9.70 -7.97
CA ASP A 116 -10.22 11.14 -8.18
C ASP A 116 -9.06 11.80 -7.42
N LEU A 117 -8.62 12.96 -7.91
CA LEU A 117 -7.58 13.76 -7.25
C LEU A 117 -7.94 14.10 -5.79
N SER A 118 -9.22 14.35 -5.51
CA SER A 118 -9.74 14.62 -4.17
C SER A 118 -9.39 13.52 -3.16
N PHE A 119 -9.36 12.27 -3.59
CA PHE A 119 -8.97 11.14 -2.75
C PHE A 119 -7.49 11.23 -2.35
N PHE A 120 -6.60 11.59 -3.29
CA PHE A 120 -5.17 11.70 -3.05
C PHE A 120 -4.82 12.93 -2.21
N GLU A 121 -5.53 14.04 -2.38
CA GLU A 121 -5.34 15.24 -1.57
C GLU A 121 -5.79 15.05 -0.10
N ASN A 122 -6.81 14.23 0.13
CA ASN A 122 -7.34 13.94 1.46
C ASN A 122 -6.63 12.78 2.18
N LYS A 123 -5.80 11.99 1.49
CA LYS A 123 -5.08 10.84 2.07
C LYS A 123 -3.58 10.97 1.84
N SER A 124 -2.80 10.77 2.89
CA SER A 124 -1.35 10.76 2.75
C SER A 124 -0.87 9.61 1.85
N SER A 125 0.08 9.89 0.96
CA SER A 125 0.74 8.90 0.11
C SER A 125 1.36 7.76 0.92
N GLY A 126 1.92 8.07 2.10
CA GLY A 126 2.46 7.06 3.01
C GLY A 126 1.43 6.03 3.48
N ARG A 127 0.16 6.45 3.70
CA ARG A 127 -0.92 5.51 4.06
C ARG A 127 -1.29 4.58 2.90
N LEU A 128 -1.30 5.08 1.68
CA LEU A 128 -1.56 4.27 0.49
C LEU A 128 -0.42 3.27 0.26
N MET A 129 0.83 3.72 0.39
CA MET A 129 2.00 2.84 0.32
C MET A 129 1.97 1.75 1.38
N ALA A 130 1.57 2.06 2.62
CA ALA A 130 1.43 1.06 3.68
C ALA A 130 0.36 0.00 3.33
N ILE A 131 -0.76 0.38 2.71
CA ILE A 131 -1.77 -0.59 2.26
C ILE A 131 -1.23 -1.47 1.13
N LEU A 132 -0.61 -0.87 0.11
CA LEU A 132 -0.11 -1.57 -1.08
C LEU A 132 1.12 -2.44 -0.81
N ASN A 133 1.88 -2.15 0.24
CA ASN A 133 3.09 -2.88 0.59
C ASN A 133 2.91 -3.68 1.90
N ASP A 134 2.75 -3.01 3.04
CA ASP A 134 2.78 -3.68 4.34
C ASP A 134 1.56 -4.58 4.58
N ASP A 135 0.36 -4.10 4.20
CA ASP A 135 -0.87 -4.90 4.36
C ASP A 135 -0.89 -6.09 3.41
N VAL A 136 -0.43 -5.93 2.17
CA VAL A 136 -0.31 -7.03 1.21
C VAL A 136 0.74 -8.05 1.67
N ASN A 137 1.89 -7.59 2.19
CA ASN A 137 2.91 -8.48 2.77
C ASN A 137 2.39 -9.22 4.01
N GLN A 138 1.53 -8.59 4.82
CA GLN A 138 0.90 -9.26 5.97
C GLN A 138 -0.02 -10.41 5.55
N MET A 139 -0.72 -10.30 4.41
CA MET A 139 -1.51 -11.38 3.83
C MET A 139 -0.62 -12.53 3.32
N GLU A 140 0.46 -12.19 2.65
CA GLU A 140 1.46 -13.16 2.17
C GLU A 140 2.05 -13.96 3.35
N ASN A 141 2.52 -13.28 4.40
CA ASN A 141 3.07 -13.92 5.59
C ASN A 141 2.09 -14.89 6.26
N PHE A 142 0.81 -14.53 6.34
CA PHE A 142 -0.22 -15.41 6.88
C PHE A 142 -0.36 -16.69 6.07
N LEU A 143 -0.42 -16.62 4.74
CA LEU A 143 -0.56 -17.80 3.89
C LEU A 143 0.71 -18.65 3.88
N ASN A 144 1.88 -18.01 3.86
CA ASN A 144 3.17 -18.69 3.84
C ASN A 144 3.38 -19.57 5.08
N GLU A 145 3.03 -19.06 6.27
CA GLU A 145 3.35 -19.74 7.53
C GLU A 145 2.11 -20.21 8.29
N ALA A 146 1.21 -19.30 8.63
CA ALA A 146 0.16 -19.59 9.60
C ALA A 146 -0.93 -20.52 9.04
N ALA A 147 -1.27 -20.41 7.77
CA ALA A 147 -2.28 -21.27 7.14
C ALA A 147 -1.82 -22.73 7.09
N ASN A 148 -0.57 -22.98 6.68
CA ASN A 148 0.03 -24.31 6.68
C ASN A 148 0.09 -24.90 8.10
N ARG A 149 0.58 -24.12 9.07
CA ARG A 149 0.65 -24.54 10.49
C ARG A 149 -0.71 -24.86 11.09
N LEU A 150 -1.75 -24.11 10.71
CA LEU A 150 -3.12 -24.38 11.17
C LEU A 150 -3.61 -25.76 10.69
N ILE A 151 -3.39 -26.08 9.39
CA ILE A 151 -3.75 -27.36 8.80
C ILE A 151 -2.99 -28.49 9.46
N GLN A 152 -1.67 -28.34 9.63
CA GLN A 152 -0.82 -29.33 10.29
C GLN A 152 -1.25 -29.56 11.75
N THR A 153 -1.56 -28.50 12.50
CA THR A 153 -2.03 -28.61 13.89
C THR A 153 -3.38 -29.31 13.96
N ALA A 154 -4.33 -28.98 13.09
CA ALA A 154 -5.62 -29.65 13.03
C ALA A 154 -5.46 -31.15 12.69
N THR A 155 -4.62 -31.47 11.69
CA THR A 155 -4.29 -32.86 11.32
C THR A 155 -3.69 -33.62 12.50
N THR A 156 -2.75 -32.99 13.22
CA THR A 156 -2.12 -33.57 14.42
C THR A 156 -3.16 -33.93 15.48
N VAL A 157 -4.05 -32.99 15.81
CA VAL A 157 -5.10 -33.21 16.83
C VAL A 157 -6.03 -34.35 16.43
N ILE A 158 -6.46 -34.38 15.16
CA ILE A 158 -7.38 -35.41 14.64
C ILE A 158 -6.72 -36.79 14.65
N VAL A 159 -5.50 -36.91 14.08
CA VAL A 159 -4.80 -38.20 13.94
C VAL A 159 -4.40 -38.75 15.31
N ILE A 160 -3.82 -37.92 16.16
CA ILE A 160 -3.43 -38.35 17.51
C ILE A 160 -4.69 -38.69 18.34
N GLY A 161 -5.75 -37.87 18.24
CA GLY A 161 -7.02 -38.16 18.89
C GLY A 161 -7.59 -39.52 18.52
N ALA A 162 -7.62 -39.83 17.24
CA ALA A 162 -8.06 -41.13 16.73
C ALA A 162 -7.16 -42.27 17.24
N THR A 163 -5.84 -42.07 17.26
CA THR A 163 -4.88 -43.07 17.77
C THR A 163 -5.10 -43.37 19.26
N PHE A 164 -5.27 -42.31 20.07
CA PHE A 164 -5.54 -42.50 21.50
C PHE A 164 -6.88 -43.22 21.77
N LEU A 165 -7.94 -42.81 21.05
CA LEU A 165 -9.25 -43.46 21.18
C LEU A 165 -9.21 -44.94 20.77
N TYR A 166 -8.41 -45.29 19.78
CA TYR A 166 -8.19 -46.67 19.34
C TYR A 166 -7.45 -47.49 20.40
N ILE A 167 -6.36 -46.94 21.00
CA ILE A 167 -5.53 -47.66 21.97
C ILE A 167 -6.26 -47.78 23.34
N SER A 168 -6.71 -46.64 23.90
CA SER A 168 -7.40 -46.60 25.18
C SER A 168 -8.24 -45.33 25.31
N PRO A 169 -9.57 -45.43 25.23
CA PRO A 169 -10.49 -44.29 25.44
C PRO A 169 -10.32 -43.63 26.81
N LEU A 170 -9.97 -44.41 27.85
CA LEU A 170 -9.74 -43.88 29.20
C LEU A 170 -8.56 -42.92 29.22
N VAL A 171 -7.39 -43.33 28.66
CA VAL A 171 -6.21 -42.49 28.60
C VAL A 171 -6.44 -41.30 27.69
N ALA A 172 -7.19 -41.47 26.58
CA ALA A 172 -7.56 -40.38 25.69
C ALA A 172 -8.22 -39.21 26.43
N ILE A 173 -9.23 -39.48 27.26
CA ILE A 173 -9.95 -38.45 28.03
C ILE A 173 -8.96 -37.61 28.85
N PHE A 174 -8.11 -38.25 29.63
CA PHE A 174 -7.15 -37.54 30.50
C PHE A 174 -6.03 -36.82 29.72
N ALA A 175 -5.56 -37.42 28.63
CA ALA A 175 -4.58 -36.79 27.74
C ALA A 175 -5.10 -35.53 27.04
N PHE A 176 -6.41 -35.47 26.74
CA PHE A 176 -7.01 -34.35 26.00
C PHE A 176 -7.60 -33.25 26.90
N ILE A 177 -7.78 -33.48 28.23
CA ILE A 177 -8.21 -32.43 29.18
C ILE A 177 -7.42 -31.11 29.05
N PRO A 178 -6.08 -31.12 28.83
CA PRO A 178 -5.32 -29.89 28.67
C PRO A 178 -5.71 -29.05 27.44
N ILE A 179 -6.23 -29.67 26.37
CA ILE A 179 -6.51 -28.97 25.09
C ILE A 179 -7.52 -27.81 25.25
N PRO A 180 -8.70 -28.00 25.81
CA PRO A 180 -9.62 -26.89 26.07
C PRO A 180 -9.01 -25.79 26.93
N VAL A 181 -8.20 -26.15 27.93
CA VAL A 181 -7.52 -25.18 28.81
C VAL A 181 -6.50 -24.36 28.03
N ILE A 182 -5.72 -25.02 27.15
CA ILE A 182 -4.71 -24.36 26.30
C ILE A 182 -5.41 -23.44 25.28
N VAL A 183 -6.45 -23.91 24.59
CA VAL A 183 -7.19 -23.11 23.59
C VAL A 183 -7.81 -21.87 24.23
N PHE A 184 -8.50 -22.04 25.36
CA PHE A 184 -9.13 -20.92 26.07
C PHE A 184 -8.10 -19.97 26.66
N GLY A 185 -7.02 -20.52 27.24
CA GLY A 185 -5.87 -19.75 27.75
C GLY A 185 -5.20 -18.93 26.66
N SER A 186 -4.97 -19.53 25.48
CA SER A 186 -4.39 -18.86 24.32
C SER A 186 -5.29 -17.72 23.83
N TYR A 187 -6.60 -17.95 23.74
CA TYR A 187 -7.56 -16.90 23.35
C TYR A 187 -7.53 -15.70 24.31
N LYS A 188 -7.59 -15.93 25.62
CA LYS A 188 -7.48 -14.86 26.63
C LYS A 188 -6.12 -14.17 26.62
N PHE A 189 -5.05 -14.93 26.37
CA PHE A 189 -3.71 -14.38 26.25
C PHE A 189 -3.62 -13.41 25.07
N VAL A 190 -4.11 -13.80 23.88
CA VAL A 190 -4.11 -12.95 22.68
C VAL A 190 -4.84 -11.62 22.92
N GLN A 191 -5.99 -11.67 23.62
CA GLN A 191 -6.70 -10.44 23.97
C GLN A 191 -5.87 -9.51 24.88
N ARG A 192 -5.26 -10.04 25.94
CA ARG A 192 -4.47 -9.24 26.89
C ARG A 192 -3.18 -8.71 26.29
N ILE A 193 -2.49 -9.52 25.50
CA ILE A 193 -1.25 -9.10 24.85
C ILE A 193 -1.52 -8.05 23.77
N GLY A 194 -2.68 -8.13 23.08
CA GLY A 194 -3.12 -7.16 22.09
C GLY A 194 -3.21 -5.73 22.64
N GLU A 195 -3.72 -5.55 23.87
CA GLU A 195 -3.75 -4.26 24.55
C GLU A 195 -2.35 -3.70 24.81
N ARG A 196 -1.40 -4.56 25.22
CA ARG A 196 0.00 -4.18 25.44
C ARG A 196 0.69 -3.78 24.14
N TYR A 197 0.51 -4.55 23.08
CA TYR A 197 1.05 -4.22 21.75
C TYR A 197 0.44 -2.96 21.15
N SER A 198 -0.84 -2.66 21.43
CA SER A 198 -1.44 -1.39 21.04
C SER A 198 -0.74 -0.20 21.70
N LYS A 199 -0.42 -0.28 23.00
CA LYS A 199 0.33 0.75 23.72
C LYS A 199 1.74 0.92 23.13
N ILE A 200 2.45 -0.19 22.85
CA ILE A 200 3.77 -0.15 22.21
C ILE A 200 3.68 0.56 20.86
N ARG A 201 2.68 0.21 20.03
CA ARG A 201 2.49 0.82 18.70
C ARG A 201 2.30 2.32 18.79
N ASN A 202 1.47 2.81 19.71
CA ASN A 202 1.23 4.25 19.89
C ASN A 202 2.54 4.96 20.30
N ASN A 203 3.34 4.37 21.19
CA ASN A 203 4.61 4.95 21.61
C ASN A 203 5.64 4.94 20.46
N VAL A 204 5.69 3.86 19.66
CA VAL A 204 6.56 3.78 18.46
C VAL A 204 6.14 4.82 17.42
N GLU A 205 4.83 5.02 17.20
CA GLU A 205 4.32 6.05 16.30
C GLU A 205 4.76 7.45 16.76
N SER A 206 4.64 7.76 18.04
CA SER A 206 5.13 9.01 18.63
C SER A 206 6.64 9.18 18.45
N LEU A 207 7.43 8.14 18.73
CA LEU A 207 8.88 8.14 18.51
C LEU A 207 9.24 8.40 17.05
N ASN A 208 8.59 7.70 16.12
CA ASN A 208 8.82 7.87 14.68
C ASN A 208 8.46 9.28 14.21
N ALA A 209 7.38 9.87 14.72
CA ALA A 209 7.02 11.27 14.43
C ALA A 209 8.10 12.24 14.91
N HIS A 210 8.65 12.03 16.12
CA HIS A 210 9.74 12.85 16.63
C HIS A 210 11.03 12.69 15.82
N LEU A 211 11.41 11.45 15.46
CA LEU A 211 12.58 11.17 14.61
C LEU A 211 12.43 11.82 13.24
N SER A 212 11.30 11.63 12.59
CA SER A 212 11.02 12.21 11.26
C SER A 212 11.10 13.74 11.29
N ASN A 213 10.48 14.38 12.29
CA ASN A 213 10.50 15.84 12.45
C ASN A 213 11.93 16.35 12.69
N SER A 214 12.72 15.68 13.54
CA SER A 214 14.09 16.11 13.85
C SER A 214 15.02 15.94 12.65
N ILE A 215 14.87 14.84 11.87
CA ILE A 215 15.70 14.57 10.67
C ILE A 215 15.31 15.53 9.54
N THR A 216 14.01 15.70 9.27
CA THR A 216 13.53 16.63 8.23
C THR A 216 13.91 18.07 8.58
N GLY A 217 13.82 18.43 9.85
CA GLY A 217 14.18 19.75 10.38
C GLY A 217 15.63 19.90 10.77
N ILE A 218 16.55 19.02 10.32
CA ILE A 218 17.95 18.99 10.79
C ILE A 218 18.68 20.32 10.60
N LEU A 219 18.42 21.03 9.50
CA LEU A 219 18.99 22.34 9.26
C LEU A 219 18.60 23.33 10.38
N THR A 220 17.34 23.33 10.78
CA THR A 220 16.84 24.18 11.89
C THR A 220 17.48 23.78 13.21
N VAL A 221 17.54 22.47 13.51
CA VAL A 221 18.17 21.95 14.73
C VAL A 221 19.61 22.43 14.82
N LYS A 222 20.37 22.32 13.72
CA LYS A 222 21.77 22.76 13.61
C LYS A 222 21.92 24.29 13.72
N SER A 223 21.08 25.04 13.00
CA SER A 223 21.14 26.51 13.00
C SER A 223 20.88 27.13 14.39
N PHE A 224 20.09 26.45 15.22
CA PHE A 224 19.77 26.92 16.56
C PHE A 224 20.55 26.20 17.68
N ASN A 225 21.52 25.32 17.36
CA ASN A 225 22.33 24.53 18.31
C ASN A 225 21.43 23.78 19.33
N ARG A 226 20.38 23.10 18.85
CA ARG A 226 19.40 22.42 19.69
C ARG A 226 19.54 20.89 19.73
N GLU A 227 20.65 20.30 19.29
CA GLU A 227 20.90 18.86 19.23
C GLU A 227 20.69 18.17 20.59
N LYS A 228 21.17 18.79 21.69
CA LYS A 228 20.99 18.23 23.03
C LYS A 228 19.52 18.18 23.48
N LYS A 229 18.70 19.12 23.01
CA LYS A 229 17.26 19.16 23.32
C LYS A 229 16.54 18.05 22.55
N GLU A 230 16.83 17.93 21.26
CA GLU A 230 16.23 16.89 20.42
C GLU A 230 16.67 15.49 20.87
N TYR A 231 17.96 15.31 21.24
CA TYR A 231 18.44 14.05 21.82
C TYR A 231 17.62 13.65 23.06
N LYS A 232 17.44 14.55 24.03
CA LYS A 232 16.64 14.26 25.22
C LYS A 232 15.19 13.90 24.90
N ARG A 233 14.60 14.54 23.88
CA ARG A 233 13.23 14.26 23.44
C ARG A 233 13.10 12.86 22.87
N ILE A 234 14.06 12.46 22.02
CA ILE A 234 14.12 11.11 21.43
C ILE A 234 14.41 10.07 22.51
N ASP A 235 15.35 10.34 23.42
CA ASP A 235 15.71 9.46 24.52
C ASP A 235 14.49 9.16 25.41
N SER A 236 13.72 10.19 25.79
CA SER A 236 12.48 10.03 26.56
C SER A 236 11.45 9.18 25.81
N ALA A 237 11.19 9.48 24.54
CA ALA A 237 10.23 8.72 23.74
C ALA A 237 10.68 7.24 23.54
N SER A 238 11.98 7.01 23.38
CA SER A 238 12.56 5.68 23.30
C SER A 238 12.44 4.90 24.63
N ASP A 239 12.59 5.59 25.76
CA ASP A 239 12.42 4.98 27.09
C ASP A 239 10.96 4.58 27.35
N GLU A 240 9.99 5.36 26.89
CA GLU A 240 8.57 4.99 26.93
C GLU A 240 8.28 3.72 26.11
N VAL A 241 8.88 3.59 24.91
CA VAL A 241 8.78 2.39 24.08
C VAL A 241 9.39 1.20 24.83
N LYS A 242 10.60 1.37 25.40
CA LYS A 242 11.29 0.32 26.18
C LYS A 242 10.44 -0.15 27.36
N THR A 243 9.88 0.77 28.13
CA THR A 243 9.04 0.46 29.29
C THR A 243 7.78 -0.31 28.90
N ALA A 244 7.10 0.12 27.82
CA ALA A 244 5.94 -0.59 27.30
C ALA A 244 6.30 -2.00 26.81
N ASN A 245 7.47 -2.19 26.17
CA ASN A 245 7.97 -3.49 25.76
C ASN A 245 8.25 -4.40 26.97
N TYR A 246 8.83 -3.91 28.06
CA TYR A 246 9.06 -4.71 29.26
C TYR A 246 7.76 -5.31 29.83
N ASP A 247 6.68 -4.53 29.84
CA ASP A 247 5.38 -5.02 30.30
C ASP A 247 4.77 -6.07 29.37
N ALA A 248 4.97 -5.94 28.07
CA ALA A 248 4.54 -6.95 27.10
C ALA A 248 5.39 -8.22 27.18
N ILE A 249 6.72 -8.09 27.33
CA ILE A 249 7.66 -9.20 27.45
C ILE A 249 7.35 -10.05 28.68
N LYS A 250 7.06 -9.44 29.84
CA LYS A 250 6.68 -10.19 31.06
C LYS A 250 5.46 -11.09 30.81
N LEU A 251 4.44 -10.56 30.17
CA LEU A 251 3.23 -11.33 29.85
C LEU A 251 3.49 -12.40 28.79
N SER A 252 4.22 -12.05 27.74
CA SER A 252 4.59 -12.97 26.65
C SER A 252 5.45 -14.13 27.15
N ALA A 253 6.47 -13.83 27.97
CA ALA A 253 7.35 -14.85 28.52
C ALA A 253 6.66 -15.81 29.48
N ALA A 254 5.60 -15.38 30.18
CA ALA A 254 4.83 -16.24 31.08
C ALA A 254 3.92 -17.24 30.34
N PHE A 255 3.58 -17.00 29.08
CA PHE A 255 2.63 -17.80 28.33
C PHE A 255 3.06 -19.25 28.13
N ILE A 256 4.29 -19.47 27.61
CA ILE A 256 4.80 -20.83 27.36
C ILE A 256 4.94 -21.65 28.65
N PRO A 257 5.50 -21.13 29.75
CA PRO A 257 5.55 -21.85 31.03
C PRO A 257 4.17 -22.27 31.56
N ILE A 258 3.15 -21.40 31.44
CA ILE A 258 1.78 -21.73 31.89
C ILE A 258 1.20 -22.88 31.07
N ILE A 259 1.37 -22.85 29.74
CA ILE A 259 0.91 -23.94 28.87
C ILE A 259 1.67 -25.24 29.18
N ARG A 260 2.98 -25.18 29.44
CA ARG A 260 3.76 -26.38 29.82
C ARG A 260 3.24 -27.07 31.05
N VAL A 261 2.71 -26.33 32.03
CA VAL A 261 2.07 -26.94 33.22
C VAL A 261 0.82 -27.73 32.81
N ALA A 262 -0.01 -27.20 31.92
CA ALA A 262 -1.16 -27.94 31.41
C ALA A 262 -0.73 -29.20 30.63
N ILE A 263 0.32 -29.09 29.80
CA ILE A 263 0.94 -30.22 29.09
C ILE A 263 1.45 -31.28 30.07
N LEU A 264 2.10 -30.86 31.15
CA LEU A 264 2.62 -31.76 32.18
C LEU A 264 1.50 -32.61 32.80
N PHE A 265 0.32 -32.05 33.05
CA PHE A 265 -0.83 -32.82 33.56
C PHE A 265 -1.26 -33.93 32.59
N GLY A 266 -1.44 -33.61 31.29
CA GLY A 266 -1.79 -34.61 30.30
C GLY A 266 -0.74 -35.71 30.12
N PHE A 267 0.55 -35.32 30.11
CA PHE A 267 1.63 -36.27 30.04
C PHE A 267 1.71 -37.17 31.27
N THR A 268 1.63 -36.60 32.46
CA THR A 268 1.66 -37.37 33.72
C THR A 268 0.47 -38.32 33.84
N ALA A 269 -0.71 -37.88 33.41
CA ALA A 269 -1.91 -38.74 33.36
C ALA A 269 -1.69 -39.92 32.39
N THR A 270 -1.15 -39.67 31.20
CA THR A 270 -0.81 -40.72 30.22
C THR A 270 0.23 -41.67 30.78
N LEU A 271 1.26 -41.14 31.47
CA LEU A 271 2.32 -41.94 32.09
C LEU A 271 1.76 -42.89 33.15
N LEU A 272 0.95 -42.37 34.09
CA LEU A 272 0.44 -43.15 35.21
C LEU A 272 -0.67 -44.12 34.78
N ILE A 273 -1.73 -43.60 34.13
CA ILE A 273 -2.90 -44.41 33.77
C ILE A 273 -2.53 -45.43 32.69
N GLY A 274 -1.80 -44.97 31.66
CA GLY A 274 -1.28 -45.85 30.59
C GLY A 274 -0.33 -46.89 31.12
N GLY A 275 0.55 -46.50 32.09
CA GLY A 275 1.49 -47.41 32.75
C GLY A 275 0.76 -48.48 33.55
N PHE A 276 -0.29 -48.16 34.34
CA PHE A 276 -1.08 -49.14 35.05
C PHE A 276 -1.79 -50.13 34.12
N LEU A 277 -2.40 -49.64 33.04
CA LEU A 277 -3.00 -50.48 32.02
C LEU A 277 -2.02 -51.42 31.33
N ALA A 278 -0.76 -50.95 31.12
CA ALA A 278 0.29 -51.78 30.56
C ALA A 278 0.78 -52.86 31.57
N LEU A 279 0.92 -52.51 32.85
CA LEU A 279 1.28 -53.48 33.93
C LEU A 279 0.20 -54.55 34.12
N ASP A 280 -1.08 -54.18 33.97
CA ASP A 280 -2.23 -55.07 34.02
C ASP A 280 -2.41 -55.91 32.74
N GLY A 281 -1.54 -55.74 31.73
CA GLY A 281 -1.61 -56.45 30.46
C GLY A 281 -2.75 -56.03 29.55
N GLN A 282 -3.48 -54.92 29.85
CA GLN A 282 -4.60 -54.44 29.06
C GLN A 282 -4.16 -53.74 27.75
N ILE A 283 -2.93 -53.18 27.73
CA ILE A 283 -2.30 -52.59 26.53
C ILE A 283 -0.88 -53.13 26.38
N LYS A 284 -0.40 -53.26 25.14
CA LYS A 284 0.95 -53.67 24.85
C LYS A 284 1.97 -52.58 25.24
N VAL A 285 3.18 -53.00 25.63
CA VAL A 285 4.27 -52.06 26.05
C VAL A 285 4.62 -51.10 24.93
N GLY A 286 4.68 -51.58 23.70
CA GLY A 286 4.92 -50.71 22.52
C GLY A 286 3.81 -49.67 22.36
N MET A 287 2.54 -50.03 22.49
CA MET A 287 1.43 -49.07 22.41
C MET A 287 1.45 -48.06 23.56
N TYR A 288 1.82 -48.44 24.79
CA TYR A 288 2.06 -47.49 25.88
C TYR A 288 3.18 -46.50 25.53
N SER A 289 4.26 -46.95 24.96
CA SER A 289 5.38 -46.11 24.51
C SER A 289 4.91 -45.13 23.40
N VAL A 290 4.12 -45.61 22.41
CA VAL A 290 3.50 -44.76 21.40
C VAL A 290 2.73 -43.62 22.04
N MET A 291 1.86 -43.92 23.03
CA MET A 291 1.03 -42.91 23.69
C MET A 291 1.86 -41.86 24.41
N LEU A 292 2.98 -42.23 25.05
CA LEU A 292 3.87 -41.29 25.72
C LEU A 292 4.56 -40.33 24.73
N PHE A 293 5.11 -40.86 23.62
CA PHE A 293 5.79 -40.03 22.61
C PHE A 293 4.82 -39.14 21.84
N ILE A 294 3.65 -39.66 21.48
CA ILE A 294 2.62 -38.89 20.75
C ILE A 294 2.03 -37.79 21.63
N THR A 295 1.92 -37.96 22.97
CA THR A 295 1.43 -36.90 23.85
C THR A 295 2.26 -35.62 23.72
N GLN A 296 3.57 -35.71 23.64
CA GLN A 296 4.42 -34.55 23.43
C GLN A 296 4.21 -33.92 22.04
N ARG A 297 4.06 -34.75 21.02
CA ARG A 297 3.76 -34.30 19.64
C ARG A 297 2.40 -33.61 19.51
N LEU A 298 1.40 -33.99 20.30
CA LEU A 298 0.08 -33.35 20.34
C LEU A 298 0.13 -31.96 20.96
N LEU A 299 0.79 -31.85 22.11
CA LEU A 299 0.63 -30.68 22.97
C LEU A 299 1.57 -29.53 22.57
N TRP A 300 2.70 -29.84 21.95
CA TRP A 300 3.68 -28.82 21.54
C TRP A 300 3.16 -27.84 20.48
N PRO A 301 2.55 -28.27 19.36
CA PRO A 301 1.99 -27.34 18.37
C PRO A 301 0.88 -26.44 18.92
N LEU A 302 0.18 -26.87 19.98
CA LEU A 302 -0.85 -26.06 20.62
C LEU A 302 -0.27 -24.80 21.31
N THR A 303 1.01 -24.80 21.66
CA THR A 303 1.68 -23.60 22.19
C THR A 303 1.79 -22.48 21.15
N GLU A 304 1.76 -22.82 19.86
CA GLU A 304 1.86 -21.86 18.74
C GLU A 304 0.49 -21.28 18.35
N LEU A 305 -0.63 -21.83 18.84
CA LEU A 305 -1.98 -21.36 18.49
C LEU A 305 -2.17 -19.86 18.74
N GLY A 306 -1.55 -19.32 19.79
CA GLY A 306 -1.61 -17.89 20.09
C GLY A 306 -1.02 -17.06 18.96
N MET A 307 0.14 -17.46 18.42
CA MET A 307 0.79 -16.78 17.30
C MET A 307 0.01 -16.93 15.99
N ILE A 308 -0.56 -18.11 15.75
CA ILE A 308 -1.41 -18.36 14.57
C ILE A 308 -2.64 -17.46 14.59
N PHE A 309 -3.32 -17.35 15.75
CA PHE A 309 -4.49 -16.46 15.91
C PHE A 309 -4.11 -14.98 15.76
N ASP A 310 -2.98 -14.53 16.31
CA ASP A 310 -2.49 -13.16 16.13
C ASP A 310 -2.21 -12.87 14.65
N SER A 311 -1.49 -13.76 13.96
CA SER A 311 -1.23 -13.65 12.53
C SER A 311 -2.51 -13.59 11.71
N PHE A 312 -3.50 -14.44 12.03
CA PHE A 312 -4.81 -14.42 11.38
C PHE A 312 -5.55 -13.09 11.59
N GLN A 313 -5.57 -12.56 12.82
CA GLN A 313 -6.23 -11.29 13.11
C GLN A 313 -5.57 -10.12 12.37
N LYS A 314 -4.22 -10.08 12.33
CA LYS A 314 -3.46 -9.08 11.57
C LYS A 314 -3.77 -9.16 10.08
N ALA A 315 -3.72 -10.36 9.51
CA ALA A 315 -4.06 -10.60 8.11
C ALA A 315 -5.49 -10.15 7.78
N MET A 316 -6.48 -10.48 8.62
CA MET A 316 -7.86 -10.06 8.43
C MET A 316 -8.05 -8.54 8.54
N ALA A 317 -7.28 -7.86 9.39
CA ALA A 317 -7.30 -6.41 9.48
C ALA A 317 -6.67 -5.76 8.23
N SER A 318 -5.56 -6.30 7.73
CA SER A 318 -4.91 -5.88 6.50
C SER A 318 -5.79 -6.13 5.27
N PHE A 319 -6.37 -7.31 5.16
CA PHE A 319 -7.32 -7.66 4.10
C PHE A 319 -8.48 -6.66 4.02
N ARG A 320 -9.04 -6.31 5.19
CA ARG A 320 -10.13 -5.32 5.26
C ARG A 320 -9.70 -3.94 4.75
N ARG A 321 -8.47 -3.50 5.05
CA ARG A 321 -7.96 -2.21 4.53
C ARG A 321 -7.73 -2.22 3.03
N ILE A 322 -7.19 -3.33 2.50
CA ILE A 322 -7.00 -3.54 1.06
C ILE A 322 -8.35 -3.52 0.34
N MET A 323 -9.33 -4.30 0.84
CA MET A 323 -10.66 -4.35 0.23
C MET A 323 -11.39 -3.00 0.30
N ASN A 324 -11.29 -2.28 1.43
CA ASN A 324 -11.86 -0.94 1.52
C ASN A 324 -11.25 0.03 0.51
N LEU A 325 -9.95 -0.07 0.22
CA LEU A 325 -9.31 0.74 -0.82
C LEU A 325 -9.80 0.33 -2.21
N ARG A 326 -9.85 -0.97 -2.50
CA ARG A 326 -10.30 -1.51 -3.79
C ARG A 326 -11.77 -1.22 -4.09
N ASP A 327 -12.61 -1.26 -3.06
CA ASP A 327 -14.05 -1.02 -3.17
C ASP A 327 -14.40 0.49 -3.15
N THR A 328 -13.40 1.37 -3.01
CA THR A 328 -13.61 2.82 -3.16
C THR A 328 -13.84 3.12 -4.64
N ASN A 329 -14.97 3.71 -4.96
CA ASN A 329 -15.30 4.12 -6.31
C ASN A 329 -14.90 5.60 -6.51
N PRO A 330 -14.53 6.00 -7.73
CA PRO A 330 -14.40 7.40 -8.08
C PRO A 330 -15.75 8.10 -7.88
N THR A 331 -15.71 9.37 -7.50
CA THR A 331 -16.90 10.21 -7.36
C THR A 331 -17.29 10.86 -8.68
N ILE A 332 -16.31 10.99 -9.59
CA ILE A 332 -16.48 11.55 -10.92
C ILE A 332 -16.82 10.41 -11.89
N ASN A 333 -17.99 10.50 -12.49
CA ASN A 333 -18.40 9.55 -13.53
C ASN A 333 -17.84 10.01 -14.88
N ASP A 334 -17.31 9.09 -15.67
CA ASP A 334 -16.85 9.40 -17.02
C ASP A 334 -18.04 9.73 -17.94
N GLY A 335 -17.84 10.67 -18.87
CA GLY A 335 -18.82 11.00 -19.89
C GLY A 335 -18.71 10.10 -21.11
N GLU A 336 -19.77 10.03 -21.91
CA GLU A 336 -19.82 9.17 -23.11
C GLU A 336 -19.44 9.91 -24.40
N THR A 337 -19.40 11.26 -24.37
CA THR A 337 -19.15 12.09 -25.55
C THR A 337 -17.65 12.42 -25.66
N GLU A 338 -17.08 12.25 -26.85
CA GLU A 338 -15.70 12.66 -27.11
C GLU A 338 -15.60 14.14 -27.49
N LEU A 339 -14.67 14.87 -26.88
CA LEU A 339 -14.30 16.22 -27.31
C LEU A 339 -13.33 16.11 -28.48
N LEU A 340 -13.81 16.16 -29.69
CA LEU A 340 -12.97 16.07 -30.90
C LEU A 340 -12.12 17.32 -31.11
N GLU A 341 -12.72 18.48 -30.99
CA GLU A 341 -12.09 19.81 -31.18
C GLU A 341 -12.89 20.88 -30.44
N LEU A 342 -12.24 21.88 -29.88
CA LEU A 342 -12.88 23.11 -29.39
C LEU A 342 -13.16 24.00 -30.59
N LYS A 343 -14.41 24.33 -30.87
CA LYS A 343 -14.79 25.14 -32.04
C LYS A 343 -14.82 26.63 -31.74
N ASN A 344 -15.40 27.04 -30.62
CA ASN A 344 -15.68 28.44 -30.29
C ASN A 344 -15.08 28.87 -28.95
N LYS A 345 -15.53 28.29 -27.84
CA LYS A 345 -15.16 28.76 -26.49
C LYS A 345 -15.35 27.72 -25.39
N ILE A 346 -14.68 27.98 -24.26
CA ILE A 346 -15.03 27.37 -22.97
C ILE A 346 -15.78 28.42 -22.16
N SER A 347 -16.92 28.06 -21.55
CA SER A 347 -17.66 28.99 -20.71
C SER A 347 -18.01 28.40 -19.34
N PHE A 348 -18.00 29.30 -18.36
CA PHE A 348 -18.49 29.06 -17.01
C PHE A 348 -19.74 29.90 -16.82
N GLU A 349 -20.84 29.29 -16.38
CA GLU A 349 -22.13 29.95 -16.20
C GLU A 349 -22.62 29.73 -14.77
N ASN A 350 -22.67 30.80 -13.99
CA ASN A 350 -23.11 30.81 -12.58
C ASN A 350 -22.46 29.72 -11.73
N LEU A 351 -21.18 29.44 -11.98
CA LEU A 351 -20.44 28.36 -11.35
C LEU A 351 -20.21 28.64 -9.87
N ASN A 352 -20.59 27.67 -9.02
CA ASN A 352 -20.27 27.67 -7.59
C ASN A 352 -19.52 26.40 -7.23
N PHE A 353 -18.53 26.56 -6.33
CA PHE A 353 -17.73 25.44 -5.87
C PHE A 353 -17.24 25.61 -4.43
N GLU A 354 -17.25 24.51 -3.66
CA GLU A 354 -16.69 24.38 -2.33
C GLU A 354 -15.99 23.03 -2.17
N TYR A 355 -14.81 23.01 -1.52
CA TYR A 355 -14.13 21.74 -1.15
C TYR A 355 -14.75 21.13 0.11
N VAL A 356 -15.19 21.97 1.02
CA VAL A 356 -15.81 21.59 2.29
C VAL A 356 -17.16 22.30 2.36
N LYS A 357 -18.20 21.57 2.71
CA LYS A 357 -19.55 22.07 2.83
C LYS A 357 -19.60 23.35 3.69
N ASP A 358 -20.36 24.35 3.23
CA ASP A 358 -20.54 25.66 3.84
C ASP A 358 -19.29 26.57 3.80
N PHE A 359 -18.23 26.20 3.04
CA PHE A 359 -17.05 27.04 2.80
C PHE A 359 -16.86 27.29 1.29
N PRO A 360 -17.62 28.20 0.68
CA PRO A 360 -17.58 28.45 -0.76
C PRO A 360 -16.23 29.07 -1.16
N VAL A 361 -15.60 28.48 -2.20
CA VAL A 361 -14.34 28.96 -2.79
C VAL A 361 -14.60 29.73 -4.08
N LEU A 362 -15.59 29.32 -4.87
CA LEU A 362 -16.03 30.04 -6.08
C LEU A 362 -17.52 30.33 -5.95
N LYS A 363 -17.90 31.56 -6.29
CA LYS A 363 -19.27 32.06 -6.13
C LYS A 363 -19.71 32.75 -7.40
N ASN A 364 -20.73 32.20 -8.03
CA ASN A 364 -21.38 32.78 -9.23
C ASN A 364 -20.39 33.19 -10.35
N ILE A 365 -19.42 32.32 -10.64
CA ILE A 365 -18.38 32.59 -11.63
C ILE A 365 -18.97 32.52 -13.02
N ASN A 366 -18.72 33.60 -13.78
CA ASN A 366 -19.08 33.71 -15.19
C ASN A 366 -17.82 34.13 -15.97
N ILE A 367 -17.28 33.23 -16.80
CA ILE A 367 -16.03 33.39 -17.58
C ILE A 367 -16.29 32.87 -19.00
N GLU A 368 -15.78 33.55 -20.00
CA GLU A 368 -15.69 33.07 -21.37
C GLU A 368 -14.22 33.03 -21.83
N ILE A 369 -13.79 31.92 -22.41
CA ILE A 369 -12.44 31.68 -22.92
C ILE A 369 -12.60 31.35 -24.40
N GLU A 370 -12.31 32.31 -25.25
CA GLU A 370 -12.45 32.14 -26.69
C GLU A 370 -11.33 31.30 -27.30
N LYS A 371 -11.64 30.46 -28.28
CA LYS A 371 -10.66 29.67 -29.03
C LYS A 371 -9.60 30.56 -29.65
N GLY A 372 -8.32 30.14 -29.53
CA GLY A 372 -7.17 30.81 -30.11
C GLY A 372 -6.78 32.13 -29.42
N LYS A 373 -7.43 32.49 -28.31
CA LYS A 373 -7.09 33.69 -27.52
C LYS A 373 -6.45 33.33 -26.20
N THR A 374 -5.74 34.31 -25.65
CA THR A 374 -5.14 34.23 -24.31
C THR A 374 -6.05 34.89 -23.28
N THR A 375 -6.60 34.13 -22.37
CA THR A 375 -7.38 34.61 -21.23
C THR A 375 -6.55 34.52 -19.95
N ALA A 376 -6.31 35.64 -19.28
CA ALA A 376 -5.61 35.69 -18.00
C ALA A 376 -6.60 35.74 -16.83
N ILE A 377 -6.30 34.96 -15.77
CA ILE A 377 -7.04 34.98 -14.51
C ILE A 377 -6.08 35.49 -13.44
N VAL A 378 -6.36 36.65 -12.86
CA VAL A 378 -5.54 37.32 -11.86
C VAL A 378 -6.29 37.49 -10.55
N GLY A 379 -5.59 37.63 -9.44
CA GLY A 379 -6.19 37.82 -8.12
C GLY A 379 -5.22 37.51 -6.99
N SER A 380 -5.61 37.80 -5.76
CA SER A 380 -4.83 37.50 -4.56
C SER A 380 -4.63 35.99 -4.37
N THR A 381 -3.64 35.61 -3.55
CA THR A 381 -3.46 34.23 -3.13
C THR A 381 -4.71 33.78 -2.35
N GLY A 382 -5.22 32.60 -2.68
CA GLY A 382 -6.44 32.05 -2.07
C GLY A 382 -7.75 32.52 -2.71
N SER A 383 -7.71 33.35 -3.78
CA SER A 383 -8.95 33.82 -4.45
C SER A 383 -9.71 32.74 -5.24
N GLY A 384 -9.13 31.55 -5.47
CA GLY A 384 -9.79 30.44 -6.19
C GLY A 384 -9.23 30.13 -7.59
N LYS A 385 -8.15 30.79 -8.02
CA LYS A 385 -7.57 30.62 -9.39
C LYS A 385 -7.23 29.16 -9.72
N SER A 386 -6.45 28.50 -8.86
CA SER A 386 -6.06 27.08 -9.07
C SER A 386 -7.26 26.13 -8.97
N THR A 387 -8.34 26.54 -8.31
CA THR A 387 -9.60 25.78 -8.26
C THR A 387 -10.28 25.76 -9.64
N LEU A 388 -10.23 26.87 -10.38
CA LEU A 388 -10.75 26.90 -11.76
C LEU A 388 -10.02 25.91 -12.67
N ILE A 389 -8.65 25.82 -12.56
CA ILE A 389 -7.87 24.81 -13.29
C ILE A 389 -8.35 23.39 -12.96
N LYS A 390 -8.50 23.10 -11.67
CA LYS A 390 -8.94 21.76 -11.23
C LYS A 390 -10.32 21.39 -11.78
N LEU A 391 -11.21 22.36 -11.91
CA LEU A 391 -12.55 22.17 -12.48
C LEU A 391 -12.52 22.00 -14.00
N ILE A 392 -11.68 22.76 -14.73
CA ILE A 392 -11.50 22.60 -16.18
C ILE A 392 -10.92 21.22 -16.53
N LEU A 393 -9.97 20.73 -15.74
CA LEU A 393 -9.38 19.40 -15.89
C LEU A 393 -10.27 18.28 -15.34
N ARG A 394 -11.44 18.67 -14.81
CA ARG A 394 -12.40 17.78 -14.17
C ARG A 394 -11.74 16.86 -13.13
N PHE A 395 -10.91 17.45 -12.25
CA PHE A 395 -10.36 16.80 -11.06
C PHE A 395 -11.33 16.86 -9.88
N TYR A 396 -12.35 17.74 -9.98
CA TYR A 396 -13.44 17.92 -9.05
C TYR A 396 -14.73 18.18 -9.83
N GLU A 397 -15.86 17.75 -9.27
CA GLU A 397 -17.17 18.14 -9.79
C GLU A 397 -17.62 19.46 -9.14
N LYS A 398 -18.29 20.31 -9.94
CA LYS A 398 -18.88 21.54 -9.43
C LYS A 398 -20.07 21.28 -8.48
N ASN A 399 -20.38 22.23 -7.61
CA ASN A 399 -21.57 22.15 -6.76
C ASN A 399 -22.83 22.63 -7.51
N SER A 400 -22.72 23.70 -8.30
CA SER A 400 -23.82 24.21 -9.14
C SER A 400 -23.28 25.09 -10.28
N GLY A 401 -24.13 25.44 -11.22
CA GLY A 401 -23.78 26.17 -12.44
C GLY A 401 -23.35 25.21 -13.55
N LYS A 402 -22.69 25.72 -14.60
CA LYS A 402 -22.25 24.96 -15.77
C LYS A 402 -20.83 25.27 -16.16
N ILE A 403 -20.14 24.28 -16.69
CA ILE A 403 -18.88 24.42 -17.43
C ILE A 403 -19.12 23.78 -18.78
N LEU A 404 -18.97 24.58 -19.85
CA LEU A 404 -19.28 24.17 -21.22
C LEU A 404 -18.02 24.24 -22.09
N PHE A 405 -17.79 23.23 -22.89
CA PHE A 405 -16.91 23.23 -24.03
C PHE A 405 -17.80 23.35 -25.28
N ASP A 406 -17.85 24.54 -25.88
CA ASP A 406 -18.85 24.94 -26.88
C ASP A 406 -20.28 24.75 -26.33
N GLU A 407 -21.04 23.77 -26.82
CA GLU A 407 -22.41 23.45 -26.39
C GLU A 407 -22.46 22.24 -25.42
N HIS A 408 -21.33 21.58 -25.16
CA HIS A 408 -21.28 20.36 -24.35
C HIS A 408 -20.98 20.67 -22.90
N GLU A 409 -21.84 20.24 -21.98
CA GLU A 409 -21.50 20.27 -20.55
C GLU A 409 -20.33 19.33 -20.26
N ILE A 410 -19.38 19.75 -19.43
CA ILE A 410 -18.14 19.01 -19.13
C ILE A 410 -18.42 17.61 -18.59
N GLU A 411 -19.54 17.40 -17.89
CA GLU A 411 -19.94 16.11 -17.35
C GLU A 411 -20.35 15.10 -18.43
N SER A 412 -20.76 15.55 -19.59
CA SER A 412 -21.11 14.68 -20.73
C SER A 412 -19.89 14.21 -21.51
N LEU A 413 -18.73 14.91 -21.35
CA LEU A 413 -17.51 14.63 -22.08
C LEU A 413 -16.68 13.57 -21.39
N SER A 414 -15.99 12.72 -22.16
CA SER A 414 -15.06 11.74 -21.60
C SER A 414 -13.82 12.43 -21.01
N LEU A 415 -13.38 11.96 -19.84
CA LEU A 415 -12.23 12.52 -19.13
C LEU A 415 -10.95 12.44 -19.98
N GLU A 416 -10.79 11.36 -20.71
CA GLU A 416 -9.66 11.14 -21.60
C GLU A 416 -9.64 12.19 -22.72
N SER A 417 -10.77 12.44 -23.37
CA SER A 417 -10.86 13.41 -24.46
C SER A 417 -10.56 14.84 -23.98
N ILE A 418 -11.10 15.25 -22.82
CA ILE A 418 -10.83 16.56 -22.21
C ILE A 418 -9.34 16.71 -21.92
N ARG A 419 -8.76 15.72 -21.17
CA ARG A 419 -7.38 15.80 -20.71
C ARG A 419 -6.35 15.66 -21.82
N THR A 420 -6.69 14.97 -22.91
CA THR A 420 -5.86 14.89 -24.10
C THR A 420 -5.75 16.26 -24.78
N LYS A 421 -6.86 17.02 -24.86
CA LYS A 421 -6.89 18.35 -25.48
C LYS A 421 -6.24 19.45 -24.62
N ILE A 422 -6.05 19.22 -23.33
CA ILE A 422 -5.52 20.21 -22.40
C ILE A 422 -4.07 19.88 -22.02
N GLY A 423 -3.14 20.83 -22.20
CA GLY A 423 -1.79 20.78 -21.65
C GLY A 423 -1.70 21.69 -20.43
N LEU A 424 -1.13 21.17 -19.34
CA LEU A 424 -0.91 21.90 -18.10
C LEU A 424 0.60 22.12 -17.88
N VAL A 425 1.00 23.37 -17.73
CA VAL A 425 2.31 23.76 -17.19
C VAL A 425 2.05 24.27 -15.77
N SER A 426 2.36 23.43 -14.78
CA SER A 426 2.08 23.72 -13.36
C SER A 426 3.20 24.53 -12.71
N GLN A 427 2.84 25.24 -11.62
CA GLN A 427 3.78 25.96 -10.76
C GLN A 427 4.78 24.99 -10.10
N ASP A 428 4.27 23.92 -9.50
CA ASP A 428 5.08 22.88 -8.88
C ASP A 428 5.34 21.75 -9.89
N VAL A 429 6.54 21.78 -10.49
CA VAL A 429 6.92 20.76 -11.47
C VAL A 429 7.33 19.47 -10.80
N PHE A 430 6.60 18.40 -11.10
CA PHE A 430 6.96 17.05 -10.70
C PHE A 430 7.68 16.32 -11.85
N LEU A 431 8.89 15.81 -11.56
CA LEU A 431 9.61 14.91 -12.45
C LEU A 431 9.65 13.52 -11.84
N PHE A 432 9.37 12.51 -12.67
CA PHE A 432 9.53 11.11 -12.28
C PHE A 432 11.01 10.75 -12.18
N GLU A 433 11.33 9.84 -11.28
CA GLU A 433 12.68 9.27 -11.24
C GLU A 433 12.93 8.49 -12.54
N GLY A 434 13.91 8.97 -13.30
CA GLY A 434 14.24 8.49 -14.64
C GLY A 434 15.16 9.47 -15.34
N SER A 435 15.40 9.29 -16.63
CA SER A 435 16.21 10.18 -17.44
C SER A 435 15.47 11.49 -17.79
N VAL A 436 16.21 12.49 -18.25
CA VAL A 436 15.62 13.71 -18.82
C VAL A 436 14.77 13.36 -20.04
N PHE A 437 15.25 12.45 -20.89
CA PHE A 437 14.53 11.97 -22.07
C PHE A 437 13.16 11.38 -21.70
N GLU A 438 13.12 10.41 -20.77
CA GLU A 438 11.88 9.78 -20.30
C GLU A 438 10.90 10.81 -19.71
N ASN A 439 11.44 11.81 -19.02
CA ASN A 439 10.62 12.87 -18.46
C ASN A 439 10.01 13.79 -19.52
N ILE A 440 10.68 14.07 -20.61
CA ILE A 440 10.11 14.83 -21.74
C ILE A 440 9.13 13.94 -22.53
N ALA A 441 9.52 12.70 -22.83
CA ALA A 441 8.69 11.72 -23.56
C ALA A 441 7.37 11.39 -22.85
N TYR A 442 7.25 11.68 -21.55
CA TYR A 442 5.98 11.54 -20.82
C TYR A 442 4.84 12.37 -21.42
N GLY A 443 5.15 13.43 -22.18
CA GLY A 443 4.16 14.22 -22.93
C GLY A 443 3.49 13.45 -24.07
N ASN A 444 4.24 12.55 -24.71
CA ASN A 444 3.77 11.61 -25.73
C ASN A 444 4.69 10.39 -25.74
N ILE A 445 4.18 9.26 -25.22
CA ILE A 445 4.97 8.02 -25.02
C ILE A 445 5.38 7.40 -26.37
N GLU A 446 4.65 7.66 -27.45
CA GLU A 446 4.91 7.14 -28.78
C GLU A 446 5.91 8.00 -29.58
N ALA A 447 6.33 9.15 -29.02
CA ALA A 447 7.23 10.07 -29.67
C ALA A 447 8.62 9.45 -29.91
N ASN A 448 9.15 9.68 -31.10
CA ASN A 448 10.51 9.28 -31.43
C ASN A 448 11.55 10.27 -30.85
N SER A 449 12.84 9.88 -30.89
CA SER A 449 13.93 10.70 -30.33
C SER A 449 14.03 12.08 -30.95
N GLU A 450 13.73 12.22 -32.25
CA GLU A 450 13.78 13.49 -32.95
C GLU A 450 12.71 14.45 -32.48
N GLU A 451 11.49 13.96 -32.24
CA GLU A 451 10.36 14.72 -31.69
C GLU A 451 10.65 15.20 -30.27
N VAL A 452 11.23 14.33 -29.43
CA VAL A 452 11.65 14.67 -28.05
C VAL A 452 12.72 15.77 -28.07
N TRP A 453 13.73 15.63 -28.92
CA TRP A 453 14.78 16.66 -29.07
C TRP A 453 14.25 17.96 -29.67
N ASN A 454 13.26 17.90 -30.58
CA ASN A 454 12.58 19.08 -31.08
C ASN A 454 11.83 19.81 -29.97
N ALA A 455 11.09 19.09 -29.13
CA ALA A 455 10.42 19.65 -27.96
C ALA A 455 11.43 20.25 -26.96
N ALA A 456 12.59 19.61 -26.77
CA ALA A 456 13.66 20.12 -25.93
C ALA A 456 14.23 21.43 -26.48
N ARG A 457 14.44 21.57 -27.81
CA ARG A 457 14.88 22.80 -28.43
C ARG A 457 13.86 23.93 -28.30
N LEU A 458 12.59 23.65 -28.59
CA LEU A 458 11.52 24.64 -28.50
C LEU A 458 11.25 25.11 -27.05
N SER A 459 11.66 24.33 -26.05
CA SER A 459 11.61 24.70 -24.64
C SER A 459 12.90 25.24 -24.08
N GLU A 460 13.90 25.61 -24.95
CA GLU A 460 15.22 26.05 -24.54
C GLU A 460 15.93 25.10 -23.55
N SER A 461 15.58 23.81 -23.62
CA SER A 461 16.14 22.78 -22.72
C SER A 461 17.41 22.13 -23.26
N ASP A 462 17.61 22.13 -24.57
CA ASP A 462 18.74 21.47 -25.27
C ASP A 462 20.10 21.99 -24.80
N SER A 463 20.21 23.28 -24.52
CA SER A 463 21.43 23.92 -24.03
C SER A 463 21.91 23.24 -22.74
N PHE A 464 21.08 23.25 -21.68
CA PHE A 464 21.49 22.66 -20.40
C PHE A 464 21.55 21.14 -20.47
N ILE A 465 20.70 20.46 -21.28
CA ILE A 465 20.74 19.00 -21.43
C ILE A 465 22.10 18.57 -21.98
N ASN A 466 22.64 19.29 -22.95
CA ASN A 466 23.98 19.00 -23.51
C ASN A 466 25.13 19.19 -22.51
N ASP A 467 24.95 20.03 -21.50
CA ASP A 467 25.92 20.27 -20.41
C ASP A 467 25.81 19.22 -19.27
N LEU A 468 24.76 18.40 -19.25
CA LEU A 468 24.65 17.35 -18.26
C LEU A 468 25.63 16.19 -18.52
N PRO A 469 26.10 15.48 -17.47
CA PRO A 469 27.13 14.44 -17.62
C PRO A 469 26.80 13.35 -18.63
N ASN A 470 25.52 12.93 -18.69
CA ASN A 470 25.00 11.91 -19.61
C ASN A 470 23.96 12.50 -20.57
N LYS A 471 23.96 13.81 -20.80
CA LYS A 471 22.98 14.50 -21.63
C LYS A 471 21.55 14.10 -21.31
N GLU A 472 20.76 13.72 -22.33
CA GLU A 472 19.34 13.26 -22.18
C GLU A 472 19.16 12.04 -21.31
N ASP A 473 20.18 11.18 -21.18
CA ASP A 473 20.15 9.98 -20.33
C ASP A 473 20.47 10.28 -18.85
N THR A 474 20.72 11.54 -18.51
CA THR A 474 20.98 11.93 -17.12
C THR A 474 19.76 11.68 -16.24
N ILE A 475 19.96 10.90 -15.17
CA ILE A 475 18.91 10.61 -14.18
C ILE A 475 18.65 11.83 -13.30
N VAL A 476 17.41 12.31 -13.31
CA VAL A 476 17.00 13.55 -12.62
C VAL A 476 16.89 13.42 -11.09
N GLY A 477 16.86 12.18 -10.57
CA GLY A 477 16.67 11.88 -9.15
C GLY A 477 15.22 12.04 -8.69
N GLU A 478 14.99 11.77 -7.39
CA GLU A 478 13.64 11.86 -6.80
C GLU A 478 13.08 13.29 -6.98
N ARG A 479 11.90 13.40 -7.60
CA ARG A 479 11.22 14.67 -7.93
C ARG A 479 12.10 15.68 -8.70
N GLY A 480 13.13 15.22 -9.41
CA GLY A 480 14.03 16.08 -10.17
C GLY A 480 14.99 16.92 -9.31
N GLN A 481 15.31 16.47 -8.09
CA GLN A 481 16.14 17.22 -7.13
C GLN A 481 17.58 17.52 -7.62
N LYS A 482 18.06 16.81 -8.64
CA LYS A 482 19.38 17.06 -9.23
C LYS A 482 19.39 18.22 -10.24
N LEU A 483 18.22 18.76 -10.57
CA LEU A 483 18.04 19.85 -11.50
C LEU A 483 17.66 21.15 -10.80
N SER A 484 18.04 22.29 -11.36
CA SER A 484 17.57 23.58 -10.88
C SER A 484 16.06 23.76 -11.10
N GLY A 485 15.43 24.73 -10.42
CA GLY A 485 14.02 25.07 -10.61
C GLY A 485 13.68 25.38 -12.07
N GLY A 486 14.50 26.21 -12.72
CA GLY A 486 14.31 26.57 -14.11
C GLY A 486 14.53 25.42 -15.10
N GLN A 487 15.47 24.51 -14.83
CA GLN A 487 15.65 23.29 -15.63
C GLN A 487 14.42 22.38 -15.54
N ARG A 488 13.89 22.17 -14.35
CA ARG A 488 12.63 21.40 -14.16
C ARG A 488 11.48 22.05 -14.93
N GLN A 489 11.35 23.37 -14.84
CA GLN A 489 10.29 24.12 -15.52
C GLN A 489 10.39 23.97 -17.05
N ARG A 490 11.58 24.10 -17.64
CA ARG A 490 11.78 23.90 -19.08
C ARG A 490 11.45 22.48 -19.54
N ILE A 491 11.78 21.45 -18.75
CA ILE A 491 11.34 20.06 -19.02
C ILE A 491 9.80 19.96 -18.98
N SER A 492 9.13 20.64 -18.06
CA SER A 492 7.66 20.66 -18.02
C SER A 492 7.05 21.32 -19.25
N ILE A 493 7.68 22.39 -19.74
CA ILE A 493 7.29 23.05 -21.00
C ILE A 493 7.55 22.11 -22.19
N ALA A 494 8.70 21.42 -22.24
CA ALA A 494 8.99 20.43 -23.27
C ALA A 494 7.92 19.32 -23.33
N ARG A 495 7.46 18.82 -22.16
CA ARG A 495 6.33 17.88 -22.08
C ARG A 495 5.06 18.44 -22.72
N ALA A 496 4.74 19.71 -22.42
CA ALA A 496 3.54 20.35 -22.96
C ALA A 496 3.68 20.59 -24.48
N ILE A 497 4.86 20.93 -24.98
CA ILE A 497 5.13 21.07 -26.42
C ILE A 497 4.97 19.72 -27.12
N LEU A 498 5.56 18.66 -26.58
CA LEU A 498 5.51 17.31 -27.15
C LEU A 498 4.08 16.74 -27.16
N LYS A 499 3.29 17.05 -26.15
CA LYS A 499 1.86 16.71 -26.10
C LYS A 499 1.04 17.40 -27.16
N ASN A 500 1.44 18.59 -27.60
CA ASN A 500 0.80 19.42 -28.62
C ASN A 500 -0.70 19.65 -28.39
N PRO A 501 -1.12 20.17 -27.23
CA PRO A 501 -2.52 20.34 -26.87
C PRO A 501 -3.18 21.51 -27.60
N GLU A 502 -4.49 21.45 -27.78
CA GLU A 502 -5.31 22.54 -28.34
C GLU A 502 -5.53 23.67 -27.32
N ILE A 503 -5.65 23.31 -26.04
CA ILE A 503 -5.86 24.22 -24.91
C ILE A 503 -4.66 24.14 -24.00
N LEU A 504 -4.08 25.28 -23.66
CA LEU A 504 -2.90 25.38 -22.79
C LEU A 504 -3.26 26.09 -21.50
N ILE A 505 -3.00 25.45 -20.37
CA ILE A 505 -3.13 26.05 -19.04
C ILE A 505 -1.75 26.34 -18.48
N LEU A 506 -1.49 27.60 -18.16
CA LEU A 506 -0.24 28.06 -17.54
C LEU A 506 -0.51 28.49 -16.11
N ASP A 507 0.01 27.75 -15.14
CA ASP A 507 -0.12 28.07 -13.71
C ASP A 507 1.26 28.55 -13.20
N GLU A 508 1.45 29.87 -13.09
CA GLU A 508 2.61 30.53 -12.48
C GLU A 508 4.00 30.01 -12.92
N ALA A 509 4.19 29.78 -14.20
CA ALA A 509 5.30 29.03 -14.79
C ALA A 509 6.74 29.59 -14.54
N THR A 510 6.95 30.69 -13.78
CA THR A 510 8.26 31.37 -13.67
C THR A 510 8.61 31.88 -12.26
N SER A 511 7.96 31.43 -11.19
CA SER A 511 8.03 32.07 -9.85
C SER A 511 9.35 31.92 -9.07
N ALA A 512 10.33 31.11 -9.50
CA ALA A 512 11.51 30.79 -8.69
C ALA A 512 12.82 30.65 -9.49
N VAL A 513 13.02 31.47 -10.53
CA VAL A 513 14.21 31.37 -11.42
C VAL A 513 14.96 32.71 -11.53
N ASP A 514 16.24 32.63 -11.85
CA ASP A 514 17.06 33.82 -12.16
C ASP A 514 16.61 34.49 -13.46
N ASN A 515 17.02 35.74 -13.67
CA ASN A 515 16.53 36.57 -14.77
C ASN A 515 16.90 36.03 -16.18
N GLU A 516 18.04 35.34 -16.33
CA GLU A 516 18.44 34.77 -17.60
C GLU A 516 17.62 33.55 -17.96
N THR A 517 17.42 32.65 -16.99
CA THR A 517 16.53 31.48 -17.11
C THR A 517 15.09 31.90 -17.31
N GLU A 518 14.65 33.01 -16.70
CA GLU A 518 13.31 33.57 -16.90
C GLU A 518 13.07 33.99 -18.36
N ALA A 519 14.05 34.66 -19.00
CA ALA A 519 13.92 35.05 -20.39
C ALA A 519 13.76 33.84 -21.32
N ALA A 520 14.55 32.80 -21.14
CA ALA A 520 14.46 31.56 -21.90
C ALA A 520 13.09 30.86 -21.70
N ILE A 521 12.57 30.83 -20.46
CA ILE A 521 11.24 30.29 -20.18
C ILE A 521 10.13 31.09 -20.86
N GLN A 522 10.25 32.43 -20.86
CA GLN A 522 9.28 33.30 -21.54
C GLN A 522 9.26 33.09 -23.05
N GLU A 523 10.42 32.97 -23.70
CA GLU A 523 10.54 32.68 -25.13
C GLU A 523 9.89 31.33 -25.47
N SER A 524 10.17 30.29 -24.68
CA SER A 524 9.56 28.97 -24.81
C SER A 524 8.04 29.02 -24.65
N LEU A 525 7.54 29.82 -23.68
CA LEU A 525 6.08 29.96 -23.45
C LEU A 525 5.39 30.72 -24.59
N GLU A 526 6.04 31.76 -25.18
CA GLU A 526 5.44 32.44 -26.34
C GLU A 526 5.36 31.49 -27.54
N THR A 527 6.39 30.71 -27.82
CA THR A 527 6.38 29.66 -28.85
C THR A 527 5.26 28.63 -28.57
N LEU A 528 5.08 28.23 -27.32
CA LEU A 528 4.06 27.26 -26.94
C LEU A 528 2.62 27.83 -27.07
N LYS A 529 2.42 29.13 -26.94
CA LYS A 529 1.09 29.79 -27.07
C LYS A 529 0.59 29.87 -28.50
N GLU A 530 1.48 29.92 -29.51
CA GLU A 530 1.10 30.14 -30.90
C GLU A 530 0.02 29.16 -31.38
N GLY A 531 -1.08 29.70 -31.90
CA GLY A 531 -2.19 28.94 -32.47
C GLY A 531 -3.05 28.18 -31.46
N ARG A 532 -2.86 28.38 -30.15
CA ARG A 532 -3.59 27.67 -29.09
C ARG A 532 -4.51 28.57 -28.29
N THR A 533 -5.51 27.97 -27.65
CA THR A 533 -6.34 28.63 -26.63
C THR A 533 -5.57 28.62 -25.32
N VAL A 534 -5.29 29.78 -24.73
CA VAL A 534 -4.44 29.88 -23.56
C VAL A 534 -5.22 30.39 -22.35
N ILE A 535 -5.10 29.65 -21.23
CA ILE A 535 -5.62 30.06 -19.92
C ILE A 535 -4.39 30.29 -19.02
N ALA A 536 -4.13 31.54 -18.68
CA ALA A 536 -2.99 31.89 -17.86
C ALA A 536 -3.42 32.32 -16.46
N ILE A 537 -3.02 31.54 -15.42
CA ILE A 537 -3.03 32.05 -14.05
C ILE A 537 -1.76 32.81 -13.83
N ALA A 538 -1.87 34.13 -13.84
CA ALA A 538 -0.71 34.97 -13.95
C ALA A 538 -0.40 35.71 -12.65
N HIS A 539 0.83 35.53 -12.17
CA HIS A 539 1.47 36.39 -11.18
C HIS A 539 2.58 37.25 -11.81
N ARG A 540 2.76 37.18 -13.16
CA ARG A 540 3.79 37.95 -13.89
C ARG A 540 3.17 38.95 -14.85
N LEU A 541 3.72 40.16 -14.80
CA LEU A 541 3.25 41.31 -15.56
C LEU A 541 3.23 41.09 -17.08
N SER A 542 4.24 40.41 -17.65
CA SER A 542 4.34 40.15 -19.07
C SER A 542 3.19 39.30 -19.59
N THR A 543 2.84 38.26 -18.87
CA THR A 543 1.73 37.34 -19.25
C THR A 543 0.37 38.05 -19.16
N ILE A 544 0.18 38.89 -18.13
CA ILE A 544 -1.08 39.62 -17.90
C ILE A 544 -1.27 40.70 -18.97
N ARG A 545 -0.21 41.47 -19.28
CA ARG A 545 -0.27 42.63 -20.19
C ARG A 545 -0.69 42.26 -21.60
N ASN A 546 -0.23 41.10 -22.08
CA ASN A 546 -0.45 40.65 -23.45
C ASN A 546 -1.67 39.77 -23.62
N ALA A 547 -2.47 39.56 -22.57
CA ALA A 547 -3.70 38.77 -22.64
C ALA A 547 -4.82 39.52 -23.39
N ASP A 548 -5.56 38.81 -24.24
CA ASP A 548 -6.70 39.35 -24.95
C ASP A 548 -7.85 39.72 -23.99
N LEU A 549 -7.99 38.97 -22.91
CA LEU A 549 -9.00 39.22 -21.88
C LEU A 549 -8.44 38.84 -20.49
N ILE A 550 -8.70 39.68 -19.51
CA ILE A 550 -8.27 39.48 -18.13
C ILE A 550 -9.51 39.41 -17.25
N TYR A 551 -9.62 38.39 -16.41
CA TYR A 551 -10.60 38.30 -15.34
C TYR A 551 -9.91 38.50 -14.00
N VAL A 552 -10.46 39.38 -13.16
CA VAL A 552 -9.95 39.65 -11.81
C VAL A 552 -10.83 38.93 -10.80
N LEU A 553 -10.22 38.00 -10.09
CA LEU A 553 -10.85 37.14 -9.10
C LEU A 553 -10.50 37.63 -7.68
N GLU A 554 -11.51 38.02 -6.89
CA GLU A 554 -11.36 38.42 -5.49
C GLU A 554 -12.43 37.71 -4.65
N ASP A 555 -12.04 37.10 -3.55
CA ASP A 555 -12.90 36.36 -2.60
C ASP A 555 -13.88 35.38 -3.26
N GLY A 556 -13.43 34.75 -4.34
CA GLY A 556 -14.20 33.74 -5.09
C GLY A 556 -15.20 34.31 -6.08
N GLU A 557 -15.17 35.59 -6.41
CA GLU A 557 -16.04 36.25 -7.37
C GLU A 557 -15.24 37.00 -8.44
N ILE A 558 -15.79 37.11 -9.67
CA ILE A 558 -15.21 37.97 -10.71
C ILE A 558 -15.65 39.40 -10.46
N VAL A 559 -14.69 40.26 -10.10
CA VAL A 559 -14.97 41.66 -9.75
C VAL A 559 -14.71 42.61 -10.91
N GLU A 560 -13.79 42.27 -11.82
CA GLU A 560 -13.46 43.06 -13.01
C GLU A 560 -13.13 42.14 -14.21
N ASN A 561 -13.42 42.59 -15.41
CA ASN A 561 -12.92 41.96 -16.63
C ASN A 561 -12.65 43.01 -17.73
N GLY A 562 -11.68 42.74 -18.58
CA GLY A 562 -11.32 43.65 -19.68
C GLY A 562 -9.87 43.44 -20.14
N THR A 563 -9.41 44.28 -21.07
CA THR A 563 -8.01 44.30 -21.47
C THR A 563 -7.14 45.03 -20.42
N HIS A 564 -5.84 44.84 -20.47
CA HIS A 564 -4.88 45.54 -19.62
C HIS A 564 -5.11 47.05 -19.55
N ASP A 565 -5.23 47.70 -20.75
CA ASP A 565 -5.39 49.13 -20.85
C ASP A 565 -6.72 49.65 -20.29
N GLN A 566 -7.79 48.88 -20.43
CA GLN A 566 -9.10 49.18 -19.83
C GLN A 566 -9.03 49.08 -18.30
N LEU A 567 -8.44 48.02 -17.77
CA LEU A 567 -8.45 47.76 -16.32
C LEU A 567 -7.50 48.70 -15.56
N ILE A 568 -6.36 49.09 -16.15
CA ILE A 568 -5.43 50.02 -15.51
C ILE A 568 -6.04 51.42 -15.35
N GLY A 569 -6.92 51.81 -16.28
CA GLY A 569 -7.66 53.08 -16.26
C GLY A 569 -8.70 53.18 -15.17
N ASN A 570 -9.24 52.05 -14.69
CA ASN A 570 -10.37 52.01 -13.74
C ASN A 570 -9.95 52.28 -12.27
N ASN A 571 -8.68 52.20 -11.97
CA ASN A 571 -8.10 52.44 -10.62
C ASN A 571 -8.72 51.54 -9.50
N ASN A 572 -9.13 50.33 -9.84
CA ASN A 572 -9.79 49.34 -8.96
C ASN A 572 -8.83 48.24 -8.48
N VAL A 573 -9.32 47.02 -8.27
CA VAL A 573 -8.56 45.88 -7.75
C VAL A 573 -7.41 45.51 -8.66
N TYR A 574 -7.63 45.46 -9.99
CA TYR A 574 -6.56 45.17 -10.95
C TYR A 574 -5.39 46.15 -10.85
N THR A 575 -5.68 47.45 -10.77
CA THR A 575 -4.63 48.49 -10.67
C THR A 575 -3.81 48.33 -9.39
N LYS A 576 -4.46 47.96 -8.26
CA LYS A 576 -3.75 47.70 -7.00
C LYS A 576 -2.82 46.49 -7.11
N LEU A 577 -3.28 45.40 -7.72
CA LEU A 577 -2.45 44.21 -7.97
C LEU A 577 -1.27 44.53 -8.88
N TRP A 578 -1.49 45.32 -9.91
CA TRP A 578 -0.46 45.80 -10.82
C TRP A 578 0.58 46.68 -10.14
N ASP A 579 0.15 47.65 -9.32
CA ASP A 579 1.03 48.55 -8.59
C ASP A 579 1.94 47.81 -7.60
N VAL A 580 1.38 46.80 -6.91
CA VAL A 580 2.17 45.94 -6.03
C VAL A 580 3.25 45.19 -6.81
N GLN A 581 2.92 44.61 -7.96
CA GLN A 581 3.89 43.87 -8.78
C GLN A 581 4.94 44.75 -9.47
N THR A 582 4.57 45.99 -9.79
CA THR A 582 5.52 46.95 -10.40
C THR A 582 6.39 47.68 -9.38
N GLY A 583 6.24 47.40 -8.10
CA GLY A 583 6.95 48.09 -7.00
C GLY A 583 6.52 49.54 -6.81
N LYS A 584 5.41 49.97 -7.42
CA LYS A 584 4.81 51.28 -7.18
C LYS A 584 4.00 51.23 -5.89
N THR A 585 4.69 51.11 -4.78
CA THR A 585 4.03 51.21 -3.44
C THR A 585 3.52 52.65 -3.25
N ARG A 586 2.22 52.84 -3.32
CA ARG A 586 1.65 54.08 -2.76
C ARG A 586 1.89 54.03 -1.24
N LYS A 587 2.71 54.92 -0.71
CA LYS A 587 2.77 55.22 0.71
C LYS A 587 1.35 55.60 1.12
N TYR A 588 0.74 54.85 2.03
CA TYR A 588 -0.44 55.24 2.79
C TYR A 588 -0.06 56.28 3.81
#